data_9633ad37f94cbcc4c9539e7054e65a88
#
_entry.id   9633ad37f94cbcc4c9539e7054e65a88
#
_cell.length_a   1.000
_cell.length_b   1.000
_cell.length_c   1.000
_cell.angle_alpha   90.00
_cell.angle_beta   90.00
_cell.angle_gamma   90.00
#
_symmetry.space_group_name_H-M   'P 1'
#
loop_
_entity.id
_entity.type
_entity.pdbx_description
1 polymer ?
#
loop_
_entity_poly.entity_id
_entity_poly.type
_entity_poly.pdbx_seq_one_letter_code
_entity_poly.pdbx_strand_id
1 'polypeptide(L)'
;MNEAKLKDGERVNQLFSTDVKIIQNSEVFSYSVDSVLLSRFPKLPNRGLIVDLCAGNGAVGLFASTRTKAQIIAVEIQERLADMAQRSIELNDLTQQMQVIHDDLKNLGNYISGSKVDIIL
;
A
#
# COMPACT_ATOMS: atom_id res chain seq x y z
N MET A 1 -14.55 -13.21 1.45
CA MET A 1 -14.32 -11.82 0.98
C MET A 1 -14.81 -10.86 2.05
N ASN A 2 -13.97 -9.95 2.46
CA ASN A 2 -14.32 -8.98 3.48
C ASN A 2 -15.17 -7.85 2.87
N GLU A 3 -16.19 -7.44 3.59
CA GLU A 3 -16.93 -6.24 3.21
C GLU A 3 -16.14 -5.01 3.64
N ALA A 4 -16.13 -4.00 2.78
CA ALA A 4 -15.47 -2.74 3.11
C ALA A 4 -16.31 -1.94 4.08
N LYS A 5 -15.72 -1.53 5.19
CA LYS A 5 -16.32 -0.57 6.12
C LYS A 5 -15.89 0.82 5.69
N LEU A 6 -16.76 1.51 4.95
CA LEU A 6 -16.44 2.81 4.39
C LEU A 6 -16.80 3.93 5.36
N LYS A 7 -15.97 4.96 5.37
CA LYS A 7 -16.22 6.24 6.05
C LYS A 7 -16.78 7.24 5.06
N ASP A 8 -17.25 8.38 5.56
CA ASP A 8 -17.86 9.41 4.72
C ASP A 8 -16.92 9.85 3.60
N GLY A 9 -17.47 9.95 2.38
CA GLY A 9 -16.72 10.35 1.19
C GLY A 9 -15.85 9.26 0.59
N GLU A 10 -15.83 8.09 1.18
CA GLU A 10 -15.02 6.98 0.68
C GLU A 10 -15.81 6.10 -0.30
N ARG A 11 -15.07 5.50 -1.22
CA ARG A 11 -15.59 4.51 -2.15
C ARG A 11 -14.56 3.42 -2.38
N VAL A 12 -15.03 2.25 -2.80
CA VAL A 12 -14.16 1.16 -3.22
C VAL A 12 -14.05 1.20 -4.74
N ASN A 13 -12.83 1.21 -5.25
CA ASN A 13 -12.54 1.09 -6.67
C ASN A 13 -11.66 -0.14 -6.88
N GLN A 14 -11.78 -0.73 -8.07
CA GLN A 14 -10.88 -1.79 -8.49
C GLN A 14 -9.62 -1.16 -9.07
N LEU A 15 -8.45 -1.66 -8.67
CA LEU A 15 -7.19 -1.22 -9.26
C LEU A 15 -7.09 -1.68 -10.70
N PHE A 16 -6.62 -0.80 -11.55
CA PHE A 16 -6.57 -0.95 -12.99
C PHE A 16 -5.95 -2.29 -13.41
N SER A 17 -6.71 -3.08 -14.17
CA SER A 17 -6.29 -4.39 -14.71
C SER A 17 -5.93 -5.44 -13.64
N THR A 18 -6.47 -5.30 -12.43
CA THR A 18 -6.27 -6.27 -11.35
C THR A 18 -7.58 -6.60 -10.66
N ASP A 19 -7.58 -7.64 -9.81
CA ASP A 19 -8.71 -7.97 -8.95
C ASP A 19 -8.62 -7.27 -7.59
N VAL A 20 -7.56 -6.51 -7.36
CA VAL A 20 -7.33 -5.81 -6.10
C VAL A 20 -8.22 -4.58 -6.00
N LYS A 21 -8.82 -4.38 -4.83
CA LYS A 21 -9.69 -3.25 -4.54
C LYS A 21 -8.97 -2.25 -3.66
N ILE A 22 -9.30 -0.97 -3.82
CA ILE A 22 -8.71 0.10 -3.04
C ILE A 22 -9.79 1.05 -2.54
N ILE A 23 -9.66 1.49 -1.31
CA ILE A 23 -10.52 2.51 -0.72
C ILE A 23 -9.96 3.87 -1.10
N GLN A 24 -10.79 4.71 -1.68
CA GLN A 24 -10.42 6.04 -2.13
C GLN A 24 -11.39 7.09 -1.61
N ASN A 25 -10.88 8.32 -1.53
CA ASN A 25 -11.67 9.50 -1.21
C ASN A 25 -11.13 10.67 -2.05
N SER A 26 -11.93 11.16 -2.98
CA SER A 26 -11.53 12.20 -3.91
C SER A 26 -11.18 13.54 -3.25
N GLU A 27 -11.67 13.78 -2.04
CA GLU A 27 -11.33 14.99 -1.28
C GLU A 27 -9.94 14.92 -0.66
N VAL A 28 -9.43 13.71 -0.42
CA VAL A 28 -8.13 13.50 0.23
C VAL A 28 -7.11 13.00 -0.77
N PHE A 29 -7.40 11.89 -1.44
CA PHE A 29 -6.46 11.25 -2.37
C PHE A 29 -7.18 10.22 -3.24
N SER A 30 -6.80 10.19 -4.52
CA SER A 30 -7.14 9.11 -5.44
C SER A 30 -5.88 8.64 -6.15
N TYR A 31 -5.77 7.33 -6.43
CA TYR A 31 -4.62 6.85 -7.17
C TYR A 31 -4.65 7.38 -8.61
N SER A 32 -3.48 7.46 -9.22
CA SER A 32 -3.29 7.94 -10.58
C SER A 32 -2.60 6.91 -11.45
N VAL A 33 -2.52 7.21 -12.75
CA VAL A 33 -1.72 6.41 -13.69
C VAL A 33 -0.25 6.36 -13.24
N ASP A 34 0.25 7.43 -12.61
CA ASP A 34 1.62 7.47 -12.09
C ASP A 34 1.88 6.38 -11.05
N SER A 35 0.89 6.11 -10.18
CA SER A 35 0.99 5.02 -9.19
C SER A 35 1.12 3.65 -9.86
N VAL A 36 0.35 3.44 -10.95
CA VAL A 36 0.43 2.20 -11.73
C VAL A 36 1.80 2.06 -12.38
N LEU A 37 2.28 3.13 -13.02
CA LEU A 37 3.59 3.13 -13.68
C LEU A 37 4.72 2.90 -12.69
N LEU A 38 4.67 3.57 -11.53
CA LEU A 38 5.68 3.41 -10.50
C LEU A 38 5.75 1.96 -10.00
N SER A 39 4.60 1.32 -9.81
CA SER A 39 4.56 -0.06 -9.34
C SER A 39 5.09 -1.06 -10.38
N ARG A 40 5.05 -0.71 -11.67
CA ARG A 40 5.48 -1.58 -12.75
C ARG A 40 6.91 -1.30 -13.21
N PHE A 41 7.42 -0.13 -12.92
CA PHE A 41 8.72 0.31 -13.40
C PHE A 41 9.88 -0.55 -12.87
N PRO A 42 10.00 -0.80 -11.56
CA PRO A 42 11.09 -1.62 -11.06
C PRO A 42 10.84 -3.10 -11.33
N LYS A 43 11.92 -3.84 -11.51
CA LYS A 43 11.84 -5.29 -11.49
C LYS A 43 11.72 -5.73 -10.03
N LEU A 44 10.55 -6.20 -9.64
CA LEU A 44 10.27 -6.56 -8.27
C LEU A 44 10.89 -7.91 -7.91
N PRO A 45 11.54 -8.04 -6.73
CA PRO A 45 12.00 -9.33 -6.25
C PRO A 45 10.78 -10.19 -5.91
N ASN A 46 10.90 -11.51 -6.04
CA ASN A 46 9.83 -12.43 -5.67
C ASN A 46 9.82 -12.72 -4.15
N ARG A 47 10.87 -12.36 -3.46
CA ARG A 47 11.04 -12.49 -2.00
C ARG A 47 11.71 -11.23 -1.46
N GLY A 48 11.69 -11.10 -0.15
CA GLY A 48 12.38 -10.01 0.52
C GLY A 48 11.44 -8.93 0.98
N LEU A 49 11.93 -7.71 1.02
CA LEU A 49 11.23 -6.58 1.59
C LEU A 49 11.19 -5.39 0.64
N ILE A 50 9.99 -4.92 0.35
CA ILE A 50 9.71 -3.72 -0.42
C ILE A 50 9.17 -2.68 0.55
N VAL A 51 9.72 -1.47 0.51
CA VAL A 51 9.24 -0.35 1.32
C VAL A 51 8.71 0.74 0.40
N ASP A 52 7.46 1.13 0.61
CA ASP A 52 6.83 2.25 -0.06
C ASP A 52 6.83 3.44 0.90
N LEU A 53 7.65 4.43 0.59
CA LEU A 53 7.71 5.66 1.37
C LEU A 53 6.60 6.60 0.90
N CYS A 54 5.94 7.29 1.82
CA CYS A 54 4.83 8.19 1.48
C CYS A 54 3.70 7.47 0.73
N ALA A 55 3.24 6.38 1.29
CA ALA A 55 2.39 5.41 0.60
C ALA A 55 0.99 5.92 0.24
N GLY A 56 0.53 7.00 0.86
CA GLY A 56 -0.84 7.48 0.66
C GLY A 56 -1.85 6.42 1.07
N ASN A 57 -2.85 6.18 0.22
CA ASN A 57 -3.85 5.14 0.48
C ASN A 57 -3.39 3.72 0.08
N GLY A 58 -2.11 3.56 -0.20
CA GLY A 58 -1.51 2.25 -0.44
C GLY A 58 -1.52 1.77 -1.89
N ALA A 59 -1.88 2.62 -2.85
CA ALA A 59 -2.07 2.22 -4.24
C ALA A 59 -0.84 1.52 -4.83
N VAL A 60 0.35 2.07 -4.66
CA VAL A 60 1.58 1.51 -5.24
C VAL A 60 1.87 0.11 -4.68
N GLY A 61 1.80 -0.04 -3.36
CA GLY A 61 2.01 -1.34 -2.71
C GLY A 61 0.96 -2.37 -3.10
N LEU A 62 -0.30 -1.95 -3.19
CA LEU A 62 -1.38 -2.83 -3.62
C LEU A 62 -1.18 -3.30 -5.06
N PHE A 63 -0.78 -2.41 -5.98
CA PHE A 63 -0.42 -2.82 -7.34
C PHE A 63 0.77 -3.78 -7.34
N ALA A 64 1.81 -3.48 -6.55
CA ALA A 64 2.99 -4.33 -6.46
C ALA A 64 2.64 -5.73 -5.95
N SER A 65 1.69 -5.85 -5.02
CA SER A 65 1.26 -7.14 -4.47
C SER A 65 0.75 -8.11 -5.53
N THR A 66 0.27 -7.59 -6.66
CA THR A 66 -0.20 -8.44 -7.77
C THR A 66 0.95 -9.06 -8.56
N ARG A 67 2.19 -8.61 -8.35
CA ARG A 67 3.35 -8.98 -9.16
C ARG A 67 4.47 -9.63 -8.36
N THR A 68 4.37 -9.66 -7.05
CA THR A 68 5.41 -10.22 -6.18
C THR A 68 4.80 -10.83 -4.94
N LYS A 69 5.53 -11.76 -4.34
CA LYS A 69 5.21 -12.32 -3.02
C LYS A 69 6.11 -11.77 -1.92
N ALA A 70 6.97 -10.81 -2.23
CA ALA A 70 7.78 -10.12 -1.23
C ALA A 70 6.90 -9.42 -0.20
N GLN A 71 7.44 -9.23 1.00
CA GLN A 71 6.77 -8.43 2.03
C GLN A 71 6.77 -6.97 1.63
N ILE A 72 5.67 -6.27 1.88
CA ILE A 72 5.50 -4.87 1.52
C ILE A 72 5.20 -4.09 2.78
N ILE A 73 6.00 -3.07 3.07
CA ILE A 73 5.76 -2.13 4.15
C ILE A 73 5.47 -0.76 3.54
N ALA A 74 4.26 -0.26 3.80
CA ALA A 74 3.83 1.06 3.36
C ALA A 74 3.93 2.04 4.53
N VAL A 75 4.66 3.13 4.35
CA VAL A 75 4.84 4.14 5.39
C VAL A 75 4.06 5.39 5.02
N GLU A 76 3.19 5.83 5.90
CA GLU A 76 2.36 7.00 5.68
C GLU A 76 2.18 7.79 6.99
N ILE A 77 2.47 9.09 6.94
CA ILE A 77 2.37 9.95 8.11
C ILE A 77 0.95 10.46 8.37
N GLN A 78 0.12 10.55 7.34
CA GLN A 78 -1.25 11.03 7.47
C GLN A 78 -2.15 9.90 7.95
N GLU A 79 -2.74 10.08 9.12
CA GLU A 79 -3.58 9.06 9.77
C GLU A 79 -4.71 8.57 8.85
N ARG A 80 -5.41 9.51 8.22
CA ARG A 80 -6.56 9.17 7.37
C ARG A 80 -6.17 8.30 6.19
N LEU A 81 -5.05 8.61 5.54
CA LEU A 81 -4.55 7.82 4.41
C LEU A 81 -4.00 6.47 4.86
N ALA A 82 -3.29 6.44 5.98
CA ALA A 82 -2.79 5.19 6.55
C ALA A 82 -3.94 4.24 6.91
N ASP A 83 -5.00 4.78 7.49
CA ASP A 83 -6.21 4.01 7.82
C ASP A 83 -6.89 3.46 6.55
N MET A 84 -7.00 4.26 5.50
CA MET A 84 -7.55 3.80 4.23
C MET A 84 -6.72 2.67 3.63
N ALA A 85 -5.40 2.82 3.66
CA ALA A 85 -4.48 1.79 3.17
C ALA A 85 -4.63 0.50 3.97
N GLN A 86 -4.71 0.57 5.30
CA GLN A 86 -4.87 -0.60 6.15
C GLN A 86 -6.18 -1.34 5.86
N ARG A 87 -7.26 -0.59 5.70
CA ARG A 87 -8.56 -1.21 5.38
C ARG A 87 -8.57 -1.82 3.97
N SER A 88 -7.86 -1.22 3.02
CA SER A 88 -7.70 -1.81 1.68
C SER A 88 -6.91 -3.11 1.73
N ILE A 89 -5.87 -3.18 2.55
CA ILE A 89 -5.10 -4.42 2.76
C ILE A 89 -6.02 -5.52 3.31
N GLU A 90 -6.84 -5.20 4.30
CA GLU A 90 -7.77 -6.15 4.91
C GLU A 90 -8.85 -6.59 3.90
N LEU A 91 -9.37 -5.64 3.11
CA LEU A 91 -10.37 -5.92 2.10
C LEU A 91 -9.90 -6.93 1.06
N ASN A 92 -8.60 -6.93 0.75
CA ASN A 92 -8.00 -7.81 -0.25
C ASN A 92 -7.34 -9.06 0.36
N ASP A 93 -7.50 -9.29 1.67
CA ASP A 93 -6.89 -10.41 2.38
C ASP A 93 -5.36 -10.45 2.22
N LEU A 94 -4.72 -9.28 2.26
CA LEU A 94 -3.27 -9.14 2.07
C LEU A 94 -2.50 -8.91 3.37
N THR A 95 -3.13 -9.14 4.53
CA THR A 95 -2.49 -8.87 5.82
C THR A 95 -1.23 -9.70 6.08
N GLN A 96 -1.07 -10.83 5.40
CA GLN A 96 0.13 -11.66 5.51
C GLN A 96 1.31 -11.12 4.69
N GLN A 97 1.03 -10.26 3.72
CA GLN A 97 2.04 -9.75 2.78
C GLN A 97 2.34 -8.27 2.96
N MET A 98 1.35 -7.48 3.32
CA MET A 98 1.47 -6.02 3.34
C MET A 98 1.00 -5.46 4.67
N GLN A 99 1.74 -4.49 5.19
CA GLN A 99 1.33 -3.74 6.38
C GLN A 99 1.58 -2.25 6.17
N VAL A 100 0.79 -1.44 6.87
CA VAL A 100 0.98 0.01 6.92
C VAL A 100 1.62 0.38 8.25
N ILE A 101 2.61 1.26 8.18
CA ILE A 101 3.17 1.92 9.34
C ILE A 101 2.71 3.37 9.30
N HIS A 102 1.88 3.75 10.27
CA HIS A 102 1.44 5.13 10.43
C HIS A 102 2.46 5.87 11.28
N ASP A 103 3.48 6.43 10.63
CA ASP A 103 4.55 7.15 11.32
C ASP A 103 5.31 8.03 10.34
N ASP A 104 6.22 8.85 10.89
CA ASP A 104 7.17 9.63 10.12
C ASP A 104 8.28 8.72 9.58
N LEU A 105 8.76 9.00 8.37
CA LEU A 105 9.86 8.26 7.74
C LEU A 105 11.11 8.18 8.62
N LYS A 106 11.40 9.19 9.40
CA LYS A 106 12.56 9.22 10.29
C LYS A 106 12.54 8.11 11.34
N ASN A 107 11.36 7.55 11.62
CA ASN A 107 11.19 6.48 12.61
C ASN A 107 11.17 5.08 11.99
N LEU A 108 11.37 4.99 10.68
CA LEU A 108 11.29 3.71 9.96
C LEU A 108 12.23 2.66 10.53
N GLY A 109 13.42 3.04 10.96
CA GLY A 109 14.39 2.13 11.54
C GLY A 109 13.89 1.38 12.77
N ASN A 110 12.91 1.93 13.50
CA ASN A 110 12.31 1.26 14.66
C ASN A 110 11.50 0.03 14.27
N TYR A 111 11.05 -0.03 13.01
CA TYR A 111 10.17 -1.10 12.52
C TYR A 111 10.92 -2.15 11.71
N ILE A 112 11.99 -1.75 11.04
CA ILE A 112 12.73 -2.62 10.12
C ILE A 112 14.20 -2.79 10.50
N SER A 113 14.56 -2.44 11.74
CA SER A 113 15.93 -2.56 12.22
C SER A 113 16.45 -4.00 12.06
N GLY A 114 17.63 -4.15 11.46
CA GLY A 114 18.22 -5.45 11.19
C GLY A 114 17.67 -6.16 9.95
N SER A 115 16.65 -5.61 9.30
CA SER A 115 16.07 -6.16 8.08
C SER A 115 16.73 -5.56 6.85
N LYS A 116 16.87 -6.37 5.81
CA LYS A 116 17.36 -5.90 4.52
C LYS A 116 16.19 -5.42 3.67
N VAL A 117 16.25 -4.18 3.20
CA VAL A 117 15.29 -3.63 2.25
C VAL A 117 15.82 -3.89 0.84
N ASP A 118 15.02 -4.55 0.01
CA ASP A 118 15.42 -4.89 -1.35
C ASP A 118 15.05 -3.81 -2.35
N ILE A 119 13.89 -3.17 -2.17
CA ILE A 119 13.43 -2.07 -3.04
C ILE A 119 12.74 -1.01 -2.21
N ILE A 120 12.99 0.24 -2.56
CA ILE A 120 12.29 1.41 -2.02
C ILE A 120 11.52 2.07 -3.18
N LEU A 121 10.24 2.27 -2.95
CA LEU A 121 9.35 2.92 -3.92
C LEU A 121 9.00 4.35 -3.51
#